data_8f0d8ceeeca38cb91f1857d649b7cd57
#
_entry.id   8f0d8ceeeca38cb91f1857d649b7cd57
#
_cell.length_a   1.000
_cell.length_b   1.000
_cell.length_c   1.000
_cell.angle_alpha   90.00
_cell.angle_beta   90.00
_cell.angle_gamma   90.00
#
_symmetry.space_group_name_H-M   'P 1'
#
loop_
_entity.id
_entity.type
_entity.pdbx_description
1 polymer ?
#
loop_
_entity_poly.entity_id
_entity_poly.type
_entity_poly.pdbx_seq_one_letter_code
_entity_poly.pdbx_strand_id
1 'polypeptide(L)'
;ENIIGTNRKVSGQPYAGSLFKSQNASTWTPNQNQDLTFVMNRADYTINATAEAVFRNASNTPEVKADLVQIIPEEIVMNNTAITWGIKMTDMATTTLDTNYTNVTQKTNYKLPAQRRITTTAGSYESKATLTSGSSHISPVIDTARNSVITIENLINNVTTNETNPEGGDAIARYITRRVNLKDGFDATDLNVHLTAIREAGSTIGVYYKVLSQYDTQTFDEKSWTLMNEITNINSVSGSDTEDEYLELEFSPAGINANYISNLVTYDSFKTFAIKIVMTSASTTKVPLIKDLRVIALA
;
A
#
# COMPACT_ATOMS: atom_id res chain seq x y z
N GLU A 1 36.59 36.04 -32.09
CA GLU A 1 37.58 35.68 -33.13
C GLU A 1 37.69 34.17 -33.27
N ASN A 2 37.82 33.69 -34.49
CA ASN A 2 38.14 32.28 -34.74
C ASN A 2 39.65 32.13 -34.93
N ILE A 3 40.24 31.15 -34.27
CA ILE A 3 41.63 30.79 -34.51
C ILE A 3 41.69 29.94 -35.79
N ILE A 4 42.37 30.44 -36.82
CA ILE A 4 42.47 29.78 -38.14
C ILE A 4 43.12 28.39 -37.96
N GLY A 5 42.49 27.37 -38.56
CA GLY A 5 42.95 25.97 -38.46
C GLY A 5 42.57 25.23 -37.20
N THR A 6 41.73 25.81 -36.34
CA THR A 6 41.23 25.15 -35.13
C THR A 6 39.71 25.38 -35.00
N ASN A 7 39.02 24.51 -34.24
CA ASN A 7 37.63 24.70 -33.84
C ASN A 7 37.48 25.62 -32.61
N ARG A 8 38.55 26.32 -32.21
CA ARG A 8 38.52 27.20 -31.06
C ARG A 8 38.07 28.59 -31.45
N LYS A 9 37.16 29.15 -30.64
CA LYS A 9 36.73 30.55 -30.71
C LYS A 9 37.28 31.28 -29.50
N VAL A 10 37.89 32.43 -29.71
CA VAL A 10 38.20 33.35 -28.66
C VAL A 10 37.09 34.39 -28.59
N SER A 11 36.37 34.42 -27.49
CA SER A 11 35.34 35.43 -27.21
C SER A 11 35.78 36.30 -26.05
N GLY A 12 35.10 37.43 -25.85
CA GLY A 12 35.24 38.21 -24.63
C GLY A 12 34.84 37.39 -23.42
N GLN A 13 35.30 37.81 -22.25
CA GLN A 13 34.99 37.16 -20.98
C GLN A 13 33.50 36.99 -20.80
N PRO A 14 32.96 35.77 -20.64
CA PRO A 14 31.52 35.56 -20.57
C PRO A 14 30.90 35.94 -19.21
N TYR A 15 31.75 36.15 -18.18
CA TYR A 15 31.30 36.50 -16.82
C TYR A 15 31.97 37.80 -16.36
N ALA A 16 31.22 38.57 -15.55
CA ALA A 16 31.80 39.73 -14.86
C ALA A 16 32.74 39.26 -13.75
N GLY A 17 34.01 39.54 -13.92
CA GLY A 17 35.05 39.17 -12.96
C GLY A 17 36.42 39.64 -13.44
N SER A 18 37.44 39.54 -12.60
CA SER A 18 38.81 39.84 -12.91
C SER A 18 39.73 38.74 -12.39
N LEU A 19 40.76 38.42 -13.16
CA LEU A 19 41.82 37.54 -12.69
C LEU A 19 42.68 38.30 -11.67
N PHE A 20 42.83 37.78 -10.47
CA PHE A 20 43.74 38.32 -9.48
C PHE A 20 45.05 37.53 -9.47
N LYS A 21 46.17 38.22 -9.58
CA LYS A 21 47.51 37.63 -9.53
C LYS A 21 48.23 38.08 -8.28
N SER A 22 48.90 37.17 -7.60
CA SER A 22 49.74 37.46 -6.46
C SER A 22 51.10 36.79 -6.61
N GLN A 23 52.16 37.50 -6.22
CA GLN A 23 53.52 36.94 -6.16
C GLN A 23 53.91 36.50 -4.75
N ASN A 24 53.21 36.98 -3.73
CA ASN A 24 53.54 36.77 -2.33
C ASN A 24 52.36 36.24 -1.48
N ALA A 25 51.26 35.85 -2.11
CA ALA A 25 50.05 35.40 -1.49
C ALA A 25 49.34 36.39 -0.52
N SER A 26 49.88 37.60 -0.37
CA SER A 26 49.34 38.63 0.50
C SER A 26 48.83 39.86 -0.26
N THR A 27 49.41 40.17 -1.41
CA THR A 27 48.97 41.29 -2.25
C THR A 27 48.46 40.76 -3.58
N TRP A 28 47.22 41.14 -3.93
CA TRP A 28 46.54 40.68 -5.14
C TRP A 28 46.31 41.83 -6.10
N THR A 29 46.79 41.69 -7.33
CA THR A 29 46.62 42.69 -8.39
C THR A 29 45.59 42.21 -9.39
N PRO A 30 44.49 42.98 -9.62
CA PRO A 30 43.48 42.62 -10.60
C PRO A 30 44.03 42.78 -12.03
N ASN A 31 43.69 41.86 -12.90
CA ASN A 31 43.99 41.93 -14.31
C ASN A 31 42.70 41.70 -15.12
N GLN A 32 42.20 42.75 -15.74
CA GLN A 32 40.96 42.70 -16.52
C GLN A 32 41.15 42.22 -17.97
N ASN A 33 42.44 42.16 -18.43
CA ASN A 33 42.75 41.79 -19.79
C ASN A 33 43.17 40.32 -19.94
N GLN A 34 43.24 39.58 -18.85
CA GLN A 34 43.60 38.16 -18.83
C GLN A 34 42.65 37.38 -17.98
N ASP A 35 42.40 36.15 -18.40
CA ASP A 35 41.59 35.19 -17.67
C ASP A 35 42.21 33.80 -17.77
N LEU A 36 41.68 32.87 -16.94
CA LEU A 36 42.09 31.47 -17.02
C LEU A 36 41.52 30.82 -18.26
N THR A 37 42.34 30.06 -18.97
CA THR A 37 41.84 29.22 -20.05
C THR A 37 41.18 27.99 -19.46
N PHE A 38 39.97 27.71 -19.83
CA PHE A 38 39.25 26.49 -19.41
C PHE A 38 38.55 25.83 -20.60
N VAL A 39 38.31 24.56 -20.47
CA VAL A 39 37.49 23.79 -21.41
C VAL A 39 36.19 23.47 -20.70
N MET A 40 35.10 23.91 -21.29
CA MET A 40 33.76 23.58 -20.80
C MET A 40 33.18 22.44 -21.66
N ASN A 41 32.93 21.32 -21.03
CA ASN A 41 32.24 20.23 -21.68
C ASN A 41 30.75 20.31 -21.31
N ARG A 42 29.89 20.16 -22.29
CA ARG A 42 28.43 20.10 -22.12
C ARG A 42 27.98 18.69 -22.47
N ALA A 43 27.12 18.14 -21.66
CA ALA A 43 26.37 16.95 -22.04
C ALA A 43 25.41 17.30 -23.18
N ASP A 44 25.31 16.45 -24.19
CA ASP A 44 24.35 16.55 -25.27
C ASP A 44 23.54 15.26 -25.31
N TYR A 45 22.24 15.39 -25.04
CA TYR A 45 21.34 14.24 -24.89
C TYR A 45 20.62 13.97 -26.21
N THR A 46 20.42 12.70 -26.52
CA THR A 46 19.65 12.29 -27.70
C THR A 46 18.17 12.50 -27.46
N ILE A 47 17.54 13.38 -28.25
CA ILE A 47 16.12 13.70 -28.16
C ILE A 47 15.28 12.46 -28.51
N ASN A 48 14.19 12.24 -27.75
CA ASN A 48 13.25 11.14 -27.94
C ASN A 48 13.86 9.73 -27.87
N ALA A 49 15.10 9.60 -27.43
CA ALA A 49 15.67 8.33 -27.04
C ALA A 49 15.29 7.97 -25.59
N THR A 50 15.28 6.69 -25.31
CA THR A 50 15.09 6.16 -23.95
C THR A 50 16.41 5.70 -23.37
N ALA A 51 16.65 6.06 -22.10
CA ALA A 51 17.70 5.46 -21.29
C ALA A 51 17.03 4.64 -20.17
N GLU A 52 17.61 3.48 -19.85
CA GLU A 52 17.08 2.60 -18.83
C GLU A 52 18.09 2.44 -17.69
N ALA A 53 17.58 2.55 -16.46
CA ALA A 53 18.32 2.21 -15.25
C ALA A 53 17.59 1.08 -14.53
N VAL A 54 18.29 -0.05 -14.31
CA VAL A 54 17.72 -1.22 -13.65
C VAL A 54 18.38 -1.40 -12.29
N PHE A 55 17.55 -1.45 -11.25
CA PHE A 55 17.97 -1.69 -9.87
C PHE A 55 17.53 -3.10 -9.47
N ARG A 56 18.41 -3.84 -8.81
CA ARG A 56 18.19 -5.23 -8.39
C ARG A 56 18.49 -5.40 -6.92
N ASN A 57 17.79 -6.35 -6.28
CA ASN A 57 18.22 -6.77 -4.95
C ASN A 57 19.60 -7.47 -5.02
N ALA A 58 20.39 -7.25 -3.99
CA ALA A 58 21.66 -7.97 -3.82
C ALA A 58 21.43 -9.43 -3.40
N SER A 59 22.48 -10.25 -3.52
CA SER A 59 22.53 -11.56 -2.86
C SER A 59 22.47 -11.38 -1.34
N ASN A 60 21.86 -12.33 -0.65
CA ASN A 60 21.63 -12.31 0.81
C ASN A 60 20.65 -11.24 1.29
N THR A 61 19.85 -10.63 0.43
CA THR A 61 18.69 -9.86 0.84
C THR A 61 17.75 -10.79 1.62
N PRO A 62 17.23 -10.41 2.81
CA PRO A 62 16.25 -11.23 3.51
C PRO A 62 15.05 -11.54 2.63
N GLU A 63 14.54 -12.78 2.72
CA GLU A 63 13.32 -13.13 1.99
C GLU A 63 12.14 -12.36 2.56
N VAL A 64 11.38 -11.71 1.68
CA VAL A 64 10.16 -10.98 2.02
C VAL A 64 9.08 -11.30 1.00
N LYS A 65 7.85 -11.45 1.47
CA LYS A 65 6.66 -11.58 0.64
C LYS A 65 6.05 -10.22 0.39
N ALA A 66 5.34 -10.10 -0.72
CA ALA A 66 4.70 -8.86 -1.11
C ALA A 66 3.34 -9.14 -1.76
N ASP A 67 2.32 -8.46 -1.25
CA ASP A 67 0.99 -8.35 -1.85
C ASP A 67 0.78 -6.96 -2.44
N LEU A 68 1.42 -5.94 -1.84
CA LEU A 68 1.52 -4.60 -2.38
C LEU A 68 2.98 -4.17 -2.43
N VAL A 69 3.29 -3.28 -3.37
CA VAL A 69 4.61 -2.67 -3.53
C VAL A 69 4.49 -1.17 -3.75
N GLN A 70 5.43 -0.42 -3.19
CA GLN A 70 5.56 1.02 -3.43
C GLN A 70 7.02 1.33 -3.77
N ILE A 71 7.25 2.04 -4.86
CA ILE A 71 8.57 2.60 -5.21
C ILE A 71 8.65 4.03 -4.71
N ILE A 72 9.73 4.34 -4.01
CA ILE A 72 10.01 5.68 -3.50
C ILE A 72 11.38 6.12 -4.02
N PRO A 73 11.44 6.65 -5.25
CA PRO A 73 12.66 7.20 -5.81
C PRO A 73 12.87 8.65 -5.36
N GLU A 74 14.12 9.06 -5.30
CA GLU A 74 14.49 10.46 -5.30
C GLU A 74 14.89 10.86 -6.72
N GLU A 75 14.07 11.72 -7.34
CA GLU A 75 14.21 12.06 -8.75
C GLU A 75 13.96 13.54 -9.01
N ILE A 76 14.58 14.07 -10.07
CA ILE A 76 14.32 15.41 -10.58
C ILE A 76 13.82 15.27 -12.01
N VAL A 77 12.56 15.62 -12.22
CA VAL A 77 11.91 15.62 -13.54
C VAL A 77 11.67 17.07 -13.94
N MET A 78 12.36 17.51 -15.01
CA MET A 78 12.25 18.85 -15.55
C MET A 78 11.24 18.90 -16.69
N ASN A 79 10.84 20.12 -17.11
CA ASN A 79 9.96 20.28 -18.25
C ASN A 79 10.54 19.59 -19.49
N ASN A 80 9.70 18.93 -20.28
CA ASN A 80 10.06 18.10 -21.43
C ASN A 80 10.94 16.88 -21.10
N THR A 81 10.96 16.43 -19.85
CA THR A 81 11.58 15.17 -19.47
C THR A 81 10.55 14.29 -18.73
N ALA A 82 10.75 12.98 -18.75
CA ALA A 82 9.92 12.05 -18.00
C ALA A 82 10.72 10.87 -17.47
N ILE A 83 10.26 10.32 -16.34
CA ILE A 83 10.71 9.03 -15.79
C ILE A 83 9.47 8.17 -15.57
N THR A 84 9.48 6.96 -16.11
CA THR A 84 8.46 5.96 -15.83
C THR A 84 9.08 4.77 -15.14
N TRP A 85 8.34 4.16 -14.21
CA TRP A 85 8.84 3.06 -13.41
C TRP A 85 8.09 1.77 -13.71
N GLY A 86 8.83 0.69 -13.75
CA GLY A 86 8.28 -0.66 -13.86
C GLY A 86 8.99 -1.61 -12.88
N ILE A 87 8.29 -2.66 -12.47
CA ILE A 87 8.81 -3.68 -11.56
C ILE A 87 8.69 -5.08 -12.15
N LYS A 88 9.59 -5.94 -11.73
CA LYS A 88 9.51 -7.40 -11.83
C LYS A 88 9.80 -8.00 -10.47
N MET A 89 9.05 -9.02 -10.11
CA MET A 89 9.25 -9.75 -8.86
C MET A 89 9.12 -11.25 -9.10
N THR A 90 9.70 -12.04 -8.21
CA THR A 90 9.55 -13.48 -8.27
C THR A 90 8.14 -13.89 -7.86
N ASP A 91 7.46 -14.61 -8.71
CA ASP A 91 6.15 -15.17 -8.41
C ASP A 91 6.25 -16.20 -7.28
N MET A 92 5.34 -16.12 -6.30
CA MET A 92 5.37 -17.01 -5.14
C MET A 92 5.03 -18.44 -5.49
N ALA A 93 4.13 -18.67 -6.44
CA ALA A 93 3.68 -20.00 -6.83
C ALA A 93 4.63 -20.69 -7.83
N THR A 94 5.10 -19.93 -8.85
CA THR A 94 5.96 -20.49 -9.89
C THR A 94 7.44 -20.41 -9.58
N THR A 95 7.82 -19.61 -8.58
CA THR A 95 9.21 -19.36 -8.18
C THR A 95 10.10 -18.77 -9.29
N THR A 96 9.48 -18.16 -10.30
CA THR A 96 10.16 -17.52 -11.43
C THR A 96 9.99 -16.01 -11.39
N LEU A 97 11.00 -15.28 -11.86
CA LEU A 97 10.90 -13.82 -12.04
C LEU A 97 9.88 -13.50 -13.16
N ASP A 98 9.07 -12.48 -12.95
CA ASP A 98 8.14 -12.00 -13.97
C ASP A 98 8.85 -11.74 -15.31
N THR A 99 8.24 -12.12 -16.41
CA THR A 99 8.83 -11.94 -17.75
C THR A 99 8.84 -10.47 -18.16
N ASN A 100 7.75 -9.75 -17.88
CA ASN A 100 7.56 -8.36 -18.27
C ASN A 100 7.59 -7.42 -17.05
N TYR A 101 8.02 -6.17 -17.26
CA TYR A 101 7.86 -5.15 -16.26
C TYR A 101 6.40 -4.71 -16.15
N THR A 102 5.92 -4.64 -14.94
CA THR A 102 4.62 -4.02 -14.63
C THR A 102 4.84 -2.55 -14.30
N ASN A 103 4.15 -1.67 -15.00
CA ASN A 103 4.24 -0.24 -14.74
C ASN A 103 3.62 0.10 -13.38
N VAL A 104 4.33 0.92 -12.62
CA VAL A 104 3.91 1.39 -11.29
C VAL A 104 4.08 2.90 -11.18
N THR A 105 3.17 3.54 -10.48
CA THR A 105 3.29 4.95 -10.13
C THR A 105 4.11 5.08 -8.86
N GLN A 106 5.12 5.95 -8.87
CA GLN A 106 5.94 6.18 -7.68
C GLN A 106 5.13 6.76 -6.52
N LYS A 107 5.55 6.46 -5.30
CA LYS A 107 4.92 6.91 -4.04
C LYS A 107 3.45 6.52 -3.89
N THR A 108 3.00 5.53 -4.67
CA THR A 108 1.65 4.98 -4.63
C THR A 108 1.73 3.48 -4.40
N ASN A 109 0.85 2.96 -3.54
CA ASN A 109 0.74 1.53 -3.34
C ASN A 109 0.21 0.87 -4.60
N TYR A 110 0.97 -0.05 -5.14
CA TYR A 110 0.55 -0.88 -6.26
C TYR A 110 0.19 -2.28 -5.75
N LYS A 111 -1.05 -2.70 -6.00
CA LYS A 111 -1.54 -4.02 -5.65
C LYS A 111 -1.06 -5.03 -6.70
N LEU A 112 -0.37 -6.04 -6.23
CA LEU A 112 0.13 -7.10 -7.10
C LEU A 112 -1.00 -8.06 -7.52
N PRO A 113 -1.00 -8.59 -8.74
CA PRO A 113 -2.06 -9.48 -9.23
C PRO A 113 -2.07 -10.84 -8.50
N ALA A 114 -0.93 -11.25 -7.96
CA ALA A 114 -0.76 -12.40 -7.08
C ALA A 114 0.43 -12.14 -6.17
N GLN A 115 0.52 -12.89 -5.06
CA GLN A 115 1.62 -12.73 -4.11
C GLN A 115 2.97 -12.93 -4.77
N ARG A 116 3.88 -12.01 -4.52
CA ARG A 116 5.27 -12.03 -4.98
C ARG A 116 6.22 -12.15 -3.80
N ARG A 117 7.49 -12.41 -4.10
CA ARG A 117 8.54 -12.43 -3.10
C ARG A 117 9.84 -11.85 -3.64
N ILE A 118 10.63 -11.30 -2.75
CA ILE A 118 12.06 -11.05 -2.95
C ILE A 118 12.77 -12.17 -2.21
N THR A 119 13.68 -12.86 -2.88
CA THR A 119 14.42 -13.98 -2.28
C THR A 119 15.86 -13.57 -2.00
N THR A 120 16.61 -14.46 -1.35
CA THR A 120 18.05 -14.29 -1.12
C THR A 120 18.88 -14.31 -2.42
N THR A 121 18.25 -14.67 -3.54
CA THR A 121 18.90 -14.68 -4.85
C THR A 121 18.97 -13.26 -5.42
N ALA A 122 20.14 -12.83 -5.86
CA ALA A 122 20.29 -11.55 -6.55
C ALA A 122 19.40 -11.49 -7.80
N GLY A 123 18.74 -10.36 -8.01
CA GLY A 123 17.85 -10.17 -9.17
C GLY A 123 16.51 -10.89 -9.06
N SER A 124 16.08 -11.34 -7.88
CA SER A 124 14.72 -11.82 -7.64
C SER A 124 13.67 -10.70 -7.60
N TYR A 125 14.15 -9.47 -7.53
CA TYR A 125 13.43 -8.22 -7.69
C TYR A 125 14.20 -7.32 -8.63
N GLU A 126 13.50 -6.68 -9.56
CA GLU A 126 14.03 -5.62 -10.41
C GLU A 126 13.05 -4.43 -10.42
N SER A 127 13.57 -3.22 -10.27
CA SER A 127 12.86 -2.00 -10.66
C SER A 127 13.60 -1.33 -11.79
N LYS A 128 12.85 -0.87 -12.77
CA LYS A 128 13.37 -0.22 -13.97
C LYS A 128 12.83 1.19 -14.09
N ALA A 129 13.73 2.15 -14.13
CA ALA A 129 13.42 3.52 -14.54
C ALA A 129 13.69 3.69 -16.01
N THR A 130 12.71 4.18 -16.76
CA THR A 130 12.86 4.56 -18.17
C THR A 130 12.85 6.08 -18.24
N LEU A 131 13.96 6.67 -18.67
CA LEU A 131 14.19 8.10 -18.74
C LEU A 131 14.06 8.57 -20.17
N THR A 132 13.34 9.65 -20.38
CA THR A 132 13.16 10.29 -21.71
C THR A 132 13.36 11.79 -21.62
N SER A 133 13.84 12.40 -22.70
CA SER A 133 13.95 13.85 -22.83
C SER A 133 13.53 14.32 -24.23
N GLY A 134 12.77 15.39 -24.29
CA GLY A 134 12.44 16.12 -25.52
C GLY A 134 13.44 17.24 -25.82
N SER A 135 14.53 17.37 -25.07
CA SER A 135 15.57 18.41 -25.23
C SER A 135 16.96 17.82 -25.20
N SER A 136 17.85 18.31 -26.09
CA SER A 136 19.25 17.89 -26.07
C SER A 136 20.07 18.51 -24.92
N HIS A 137 19.49 19.40 -24.12
CA HIS A 137 20.20 20.17 -23.11
C HIS A 137 19.91 19.74 -21.67
N ILE A 138 18.86 19.00 -21.46
CA ILE A 138 18.40 18.54 -20.14
C ILE A 138 18.10 17.06 -20.16
N SER A 139 18.27 16.41 -19.04
CA SER A 139 17.90 15.01 -18.77
C SER A 139 17.24 14.93 -17.41
N PRO A 140 16.27 14.05 -17.21
CA PRO A 140 15.83 13.76 -15.85
C PRO A 140 16.96 13.09 -15.06
N VAL A 141 16.92 13.20 -13.76
CA VAL A 141 17.99 12.70 -12.85
C VAL A 141 17.36 11.80 -11.80
N ILE A 142 18.04 10.70 -11.49
CA ILE A 142 17.71 9.78 -10.39
C ILE A 142 18.89 9.75 -9.42
N ASP A 143 18.60 9.94 -8.12
CA ASP A 143 19.58 9.66 -7.07
C ASP A 143 19.57 8.16 -6.76
N THR A 144 20.59 7.47 -7.26
CA THR A 144 20.71 6.01 -7.09
C THR A 144 20.94 5.57 -5.65
N ALA A 145 21.40 6.46 -4.77
CA ALA A 145 21.63 6.19 -3.35
C ALA A 145 20.35 6.32 -2.51
N ARG A 146 19.30 6.95 -3.07
CA ARG A 146 18.03 7.22 -2.37
C ARG A 146 16.81 6.59 -3.07
N ASN A 147 17.01 5.46 -3.72
CA ASN A 147 15.93 4.70 -4.32
C ASN A 147 15.51 3.59 -3.36
N SER A 148 14.25 3.62 -2.92
CA SER A 148 13.72 2.69 -1.94
C SER A 148 12.49 1.97 -2.48
N VAL A 149 12.29 0.74 -2.00
CA VAL A 149 11.11 -0.07 -2.28
C VAL A 149 10.51 -0.53 -0.96
N ILE A 150 9.22 -0.34 -0.82
CA ILE A 150 8.44 -0.85 0.32
C ILE A 150 7.58 -2.00 -0.19
N THR A 151 7.62 -3.11 0.51
CA THR A 151 6.74 -4.27 0.29
C THR A 151 5.83 -4.46 1.50
N ILE A 152 4.58 -4.80 1.23
CA ILE A 152 3.57 -5.06 2.26
C ILE A 152 3.02 -6.45 2.04
N GLU A 153 3.04 -7.28 3.08
CA GLU A 153 2.38 -8.59 3.13
C GLU A 153 1.08 -8.45 3.92
N ASN A 154 -0.03 -8.92 3.35
CA ASN A 154 -1.32 -8.96 4.03
C ASN A 154 -1.43 -10.24 4.87
N LEU A 155 -1.78 -10.08 6.13
CA LEU A 155 -2.01 -11.20 7.05
C LEU A 155 -3.48 -11.61 7.02
N ILE A 156 -3.82 -12.49 6.08
CA ILE A 156 -5.17 -13.04 5.90
C ILE A 156 -5.08 -14.53 5.53
N ASN A 157 -6.06 -15.29 5.96
CA ASN A 157 -6.22 -16.70 5.59
C ASN A 157 -7.66 -16.97 5.12
N ASN A 158 -7.93 -18.19 4.66
CA ASN A 158 -9.26 -18.63 4.25
C ASN A 158 -9.80 -19.70 5.21
N VAL A 159 -9.74 -19.42 6.52
CA VAL A 159 -10.14 -20.34 7.57
C VAL A 159 -11.18 -19.68 8.46
N THR A 160 -12.31 -20.34 8.68
CA THR A 160 -13.41 -19.89 9.54
C THR A 160 -13.77 -20.90 10.63
N THR A 161 -12.90 -21.89 10.87
CA THR A 161 -13.11 -22.89 11.92
C THR A 161 -13.05 -22.23 13.28
N ASN A 162 -13.82 -22.79 14.21
CA ASN A 162 -13.84 -22.37 15.63
C ASN A 162 -14.29 -20.91 15.86
N GLU A 163 -14.82 -20.21 14.85
CA GLU A 163 -15.24 -18.81 15.01
C GLU A 163 -16.43 -18.63 15.96
N THR A 164 -17.17 -19.70 16.27
CA THR A 164 -18.23 -19.67 17.28
C THR A 164 -17.73 -19.83 18.72
N ASN A 165 -16.49 -20.26 18.93
CA ASN A 165 -15.93 -20.46 20.26
C ASN A 165 -15.83 -19.13 21.05
N PRO A 166 -16.00 -19.17 22.38
CA PRO A 166 -15.92 -17.98 23.24
C PRO A 166 -14.64 -17.17 23.07
N GLU A 167 -13.50 -17.86 22.93
CA GLU A 167 -12.17 -17.22 22.81
C GLU A 167 -11.86 -16.69 21.41
N GLY A 168 -12.67 -17.00 20.42
CA GLY A 168 -12.48 -16.64 19.00
C GLY A 168 -12.26 -17.88 18.13
N GLY A 169 -11.63 -17.74 16.98
CA GLY A 169 -11.44 -18.80 15.99
C GLY A 169 -10.09 -18.75 15.29
N ASP A 170 -9.99 -19.42 14.14
CA ASP A 170 -8.74 -19.65 13.42
C ASP A 170 -8.49 -18.64 12.29
N ALA A 171 -9.44 -17.71 12.04
CA ALA A 171 -9.21 -16.61 11.10
C ALA A 171 -8.14 -15.65 11.64
N ILE A 172 -7.17 -15.30 10.80
CA ILE A 172 -6.10 -14.38 11.16
C ILE A 172 -6.62 -12.94 11.22
N ALA A 173 -7.40 -12.53 10.21
CA ALA A 173 -7.93 -11.18 10.11
C ALA A 173 -9.30 -11.10 10.77
N ARG A 174 -9.35 -10.51 11.98
CA ARG A 174 -10.60 -10.30 12.72
C ARG A 174 -10.57 -9.02 13.52
N TYR A 175 -11.72 -8.44 13.67
CA TYR A 175 -11.96 -7.26 14.51
C TYR A 175 -13.05 -7.59 15.53
N ILE A 176 -12.82 -7.31 16.79
CA ILE A 176 -13.80 -7.50 17.87
C ILE A 176 -14.02 -6.15 18.54
N THR A 177 -15.27 -5.72 18.62
CA THR A 177 -15.65 -4.49 19.31
C THR A 177 -15.42 -4.63 20.81
N ARG A 178 -15.34 -3.50 21.48
CA ARG A 178 -15.50 -3.50 22.95
C ARG A 178 -16.89 -4.01 23.31
N ARG A 179 -17.01 -4.59 24.48
CA ARG A 179 -18.29 -4.94 25.09
C ARG A 179 -19.10 -3.66 25.35
N VAL A 180 -20.32 -3.63 24.86
CA VAL A 180 -21.27 -2.54 25.04
C VAL A 180 -22.31 -2.97 26.08
N ASN A 181 -22.51 -2.17 27.13
CA ASN A 181 -23.57 -2.35 28.11
C ASN A 181 -24.64 -1.30 27.84
N LEU A 182 -25.86 -1.75 27.61
CA LEU A 182 -27.02 -0.87 27.48
C LEU A 182 -27.33 -0.21 28.83
N LYS A 183 -27.95 0.96 28.78
CA LYS A 183 -28.34 1.70 29.97
C LYS A 183 -29.34 0.88 30.81
N ASP A 184 -29.33 1.06 32.12
CA ASP A 184 -30.28 0.41 33.02
C ASP A 184 -31.74 0.73 32.63
N GLY A 185 -32.55 -0.33 32.58
CA GLY A 185 -33.93 -0.24 32.13
C GLY A 185 -34.14 -0.33 30.61
N PHE A 186 -33.04 -0.52 29.84
CA PHE A 186 -33.10 -0.75 28.40
C PHE A 186 -32.43 -2.09 28.07
N ASP A 187 -33.26 -3.09 27.85
CA ASP A 187 -32.86 -4.39 27.32
C ASP A 187 -33.23 -4.43 25.83
N ALA A 188 -32.35 -4.90 24.98
CA ALA A 188 -32.62 -5.06 23.55
C ALA A 188 -33.03 -6.51 23.24
N THR A 189 -33.84 -6.68 22.21
CA THR A 189 -34.28 -8.00 21.74
C THR A 189 -33.64 -8.35 20.40
N ASP A 190 -33.24 -7.35 19.62
CA ASP A 190 -32.63 -7.55 18.29
C ASP A 190 -31.39 -6.69 18.06
N LEU A 191 -30.60 -7.03 17.03
CA LEU A 191 -29.32 -6.43 16.77
C LEU A 191 -29.06 -6.38 15.27
N ASN A 192 -28.93 -5.18 14.71
CA ASN A 192 -28.57 -4.99 13.31
C ASN A 192 -27.17 -4.38 13.18
N VAL A 193 -26.41 -4.90 12.24
CA VAL A 193 -25.05 -4.44 11.95
C VAL A 193 -24.98 -3.97 10.50
N HIS A 194 -24.49 -2.75 10.29
CA HIS A 194 -24.25 -2.17 8.99
C HIS A 194 -22.76 -1.94 8.81
N LEU A 195 -22.22 -2.40 7.69
CA LEU A 195 -20.83 -2.22 7.29
C LEU A 195 -20.75 -1.51 5.95
N THR A 196 -19.88 -0.53 5.85
CA THR A 196 -19.45 0.00 4.56
C THR A 196 -18.13 -0.67 4.19
N ALA A 197 -18.15 -1.53 3.17
CA ALA A 197 -17.04 -2.43 2.90
C ALA A 197 -16.80 -2.66 1.40
N ILE A 198 -15.55 -2.99 1.06
CA ILE A 198 -15.18 -3.57 -0.24
C ILE A 198 -14.99 -5.07 -0.03
N ARG A 199 -15.58 -5.87 -0.92
CA ARG A 199 -15.46 -7.33 -0.92
C ARG A 199 -15.11 -7.81 -2.31
N GLU A 200 -13.84 -8.19 -2.50
CA GLU A 200 -13.37 -8.72 -3.77
C GLU A 200 -13.77 -10.19 -3.97
N ALA A 201 -13.75 -10.63 -5.24
CA ALA A 201 -14.03 -12.03 -5.58
C ALA A 201 -13.05 -12.98 -4.87
N GLY A 202 -13.59 -13.96 -4.15
CA GLY A 202 -12.82 -14.94 -3.37
C GLY A 202 -12.49 -14.48 -1.96
N SER A 203 -12.95 -13.28 -1.55
CA SER A 203 -12.90 -12.83 -0.15
C SER A 203 -14.30 -12.85 0.49
N THR A 204 -14.35 -12.98 1.81
CA THR A 204 -15.61 -12.97 2.57
C THR A 204 -15.50 -12.11 3.82
N ILE A 205 -16.65 -11.60 4.25
CA ILE A 205 -16.83 -10.88 5.52
C ILE A 205 -17.90 -11.61 6.30
N GLY A 206 -17.55 -12.20 7.44
CA GLY A 206 -18.49 -12.81 8.37
C GLY A 206 -18.68 -11.91 9.59
N VAL A 207 -19.92 -11.66 9.97
CA VAL A 207 -20.26 -10.89 11.16
C VAL A 207 -20.85 -11.81 12.21
N TYR A 208 -20.33 -11.74 13.41
CA TYR A 208 -20.77 -12.53 14.57
C TYR A 208 -21.16 -11.59 15.69
N TYR A 209 -22.15 -12.00 16.46
CA TYR A 209 -22.52 -11.31 17.68
C TYR A 209 -22.39 -12.21 18.90
N LYS A 210 -22.22 -11.59 20.04
CA LYS A 210 -22.24 -12.21 21.37
C LYS A 210 -23.08 -11.33 22.26
N VAL A 211 -24.04 -11.94 22.95
CA VAL A 211 -25.00 -11.23 23.82
C VAL A 211 -25.07 -11.85 25.20
N LEU A 212 -25.44 -11.06 26.19
CA LEU A 212 -25.68 -11.52 27.56
C LEU A 212 -26.88 -10.78 28.16
N SER A 213 -27.84 -11.54 28.65
CA SER A 213 -28.93 -11.04 29.46
C SER A 213 -28.48 -10.69 30.88
N GLN A 214 -29.10 -9.69 31.48
CA GLN A 214 -28.84 -9.37 32.90
C GLN A 214 -29.24 -10.47 33.87
N TYR A 215 -30.09 -11.40 33.45
CA TYR A 215 -30.58 -12.52 34.25
C TYR A 215 -29.76 -13.81 34.08
N ASP A 216 -28.83 -13.84 33.16
CA ASP A 216 -27.96 -15.00 32.94
C ASP A 216 -26.88 -15.07 34.00
N THR A 217 -26.64 -16.25 34.54
CA THR A 217 -25.65 -16.48 35.58
C THR A 217 -24.25 -16.72 35.05
N GLN A 218 -24.11 -17.00 33.74
CA GLN A 218 -22.81 -17.14 33.08
C GLN A 218 -22.20 -15.78 32.80
N THR A 219 -20.88 -15.77 32.66
CA THR A 219 -20.17 -14.55 32.29
C THR A 219 -20.23 -14.29 30.78
N PHE A 220 -20.05 -13.05 30.38
CA PHE A 220 -20.02 -12.66 28.96
C PHE A 220 -18.92 -13.40 28.18
N ASP A 221 -17.79 -13.67 28.82
CA ASP A 221 -16.63 -14.30 28.18
C ASP A 221 -16.87 -15.79 27.89
N GLU A 222 -17.73 -16.45 28.65
CA GLU A 222 -18.14 -17.84 28.43
C GLU A 222 -19.14 -18.03 27.28
N LYS A 223 -19.75 -16.95 26.78
CA LYS A 223 -20.73 -17.03 25.70
C LYS A 223 -20.08 -17.29 24.35
N SER A 224 -20.70 -18.14 23.57
CA SER A 224 -20.31 -18.42 22.19
C SER A 224 -20.65 -17.24 21.29
N TRP A 225 -19.92 -17.11 20.21
CA TRP A 225 -20.22 -16.21 19.11
C TRP A 225 -21.27 -16.85 18.20
N THR A 226 -22.23 -16.07 17.73
CA THR A 226 -23.27 -16.51 16.80
C THR A 226 -23.11 -15.77 15.48
N LEU A 227 -23.10 -16.52 14.37
CA LEU A 227 -22.99 -15.94 13.04
C LEU A 227 -24.29 -15.20 12.68
N MET A 228 -24.18 -13.99 12.14
CA MET A 228 -25.30 -13.23 11.59
C MET A 228 -25.52 -13.59 10.11
N ASN A 229 -26.73 -13.44 9.64
CA ASN A 229 -27.08 -13.54 8.23
C ASN A 229 -26.87 -12.18 7.55
N GLU A 230 -26.25 -12.18 6.40
CA GLU A 230 -26.24 -11.01 5.51
C GLU A 230 -27.63 -10.87 4.87
N ILE A 231 -28.29 -9.72 5.07
CA ILE A 231 -29.62 -9.43 4.54
C ILE A 231 -29.50 -8.79 3.17
N THR A 232 -28.49 -7.97 2.95
CA THR A 232 -28.23 -7.34 1.66
C THR A 232 -27.85 -8.39 0.63
N ASN A 233 -28.77 -8.63 -0.29
CA ASN A 233 -28.57 -9.59 -1.38
C ASN A 233 -27.72 -8.97 -2.49
N ILE A 234 -26.55 -8.41 -2.12
CA ILE A 234 -25.62 -7.85 -3.07
C ILE A 234 -24.61 -8.94 -3.44
N ASN A 235 -24.88 -9.64 -4.53
CA ASN A 235 -23.88 -10.51 -5.18
C ASN A 235 -22.73 -9.71 -5.81
N SER A 236 -22.64 -8.41 -5.55
CA SER A 236 -21.61 -7.57 -6.13
C SER A 236 -20.30 -7.79 -5.39
N VAL A 237 -19.35 -8.14 -6.18
CA VAL A 237 -17.95 -8.22 -5.83
C VAL A 237 -17.35 -6.92 -6.35
N SER A 238 -16.74 -6.17 -5.49
CA SER A 238 -15.96 -5.03 -5.90
C SER A 238 -14.74 -5.51 -6.69
N GLY A 239 -14.54 -4.98 -7.89
CA GLY A 239 -13.38 -5.30 -8.75
C GLY A 239 -12.16 -4.42 -8.47
N SER A 240 -12.35 -3.34 -7.72
CA SER A 240 -11.35 -2.31 -7.44
C SER A 240 -11.49 -1.84 -5.98
N ASP A 241 -10.44 -1.27 -5.44
CA ASP A 241 -10.39 -0.65 -4.10
C ASP A 241 -10.60 0.88 -4.15
N THR A 242 -11.32 1.37 -5.16
CA THR A 242 -11.68 2.78 -5.28
C THR A 242 -12.83 3.14 -4.33
N GLU A 243 -12.90 4.39 -3.92
CA GLU A 243 -13.95 4.86 -2.98
C GLU A 243 -15.38 4.65 -3.49
N ASP A 244 -15.58 4.60 -4.80
CA ASP A 244 -16.89 4.43 -5.44
C ASP A 244 -17.42 2.99 -5.36
N GLU A 245 -16.59 2.03 -4.95
CA GLU A 245 -16.96 0.61 -4.90
C GLU A 245 -17.25 0.09 -3.49
N TYR A 246 -17.29 0.96 -2.49
CA TYR A 246 -17.76 0.58 -1.17
C TYR A 246 -19.27 0.28 -1.18
N LEU A 247 -19.60 -0.91 -0.70
CA LEU A 247 -20.97 -1.42 -0.57
C LEU A 247 -21.44 -1.28 0.87
N GLU A 248 -22.70 -0.95 1.06
CA GLU A 248 -23.34 -1.06 2.37
C GLU A 248 -23.89 -2.46 2.55
N LEU A 249 -23.33 -3.20 3.50
CA LEU A 249 -23.71 -4.56 3.87
C LEU A 249 -24.48 -4.50 5.19
N GLU A 250 -25.60 -5.21 5.24
CA GLU A 250 -26.47 -5.31 6.43
C GLU A 250 -26.51 -6.75 6.92
N PHE A 251 -26.40 -6.93 8.23
CA PHE A 251 -26.41 -8.23 8.91
C PHE A 251 -27.40 -8.22 10.07
N SER A 252 -28.13 -9.34 10.23
CA SER A 252 -29.02 -9.57 11.37
C SER A 252 -28.84 -10.97 11.92
N PRO A 253 -29.35 -11.26 13.14
CA PRO A 253 -29.44 -12.61 13.66
C PRO A 253 -30.21 -13.54 12.72
N ALA A 254 -29.94 -14.84 12.77
CA ALA A 254 -30.58 -15.84 11.92
C ALA A 254 -32.07 -16.08 12.22
N GLY A 255 -32.59 -15.50 13.31
CA GLY A 255 -33.97 -15.56 13.73
C GLY A 255 -34.64 -14.20 13.71
N ILE A 256 -35.84 -14.11 14.29
CA ILE A 256 -36.60 -12.86 14.43
C ILE A 256 -35.90 -11.93 15.44
N ASN A 257 -35.19 -12.51 16.43
CA ASN A 257 -34.56 -11.81 17.54
C ASN A 257 -33.17 -12.41 17.84
N ALA A 258 -32.33 -11.67 18.53
CA ALA A 258 -31.02 -12.11 19.04
C ALA A 258 -31.17 -12.94 20.35
N ASN A 259 -32.06 -13.94 20.34
CA ASN A 259 -32.24 -14.83 21.47
C ASN A 259 -31.13 -15.88 21.57
N TYR A 260 -30.90 -16.39 22.76
CA TYR A 260 -29.93 -17.47 22.98
C TYR A 260 -30.38 -18.38 24.16
N ILE A 261 -29.84 -19.58 24.20
CA ILE A 261 -30.06 -20.55 25.26
C ILE A 261 -28.83 -20.69 26.13
N SER A 262 -29.02 -20.60 27.44
CA SER A 262 -27.98 -20.81 28.43
C SER A 262 -28.52 -21.60 29.59
N ASN A 263 -27.88 -22.71 30.00
CA ASN A 263 -28.32 -23.58 31.08
C ASN A 263 -29.80 -24.03 30.95
N LEU A 264 -30.21 -24.37 29.72
CA LEU A 264 -31.61 -24.77 29.39
C LEU A 264 -32.66 -23.65 29.54
N VAL A 265 -32.24 -22.41 29.75
CA VAL A 265 -33.13 -21.23 29.82
C VAL A 265 -32.93 -20.43 28.52
N THR A 266 -34.08 -20.08 27.89
CA THR A 266 -34.08 -19.17 26.74
C THR A 266 -34.13 -17.72 27.23
N TYR A 267 -33.22 -16.88 26.73
CA TYR A 267 -33.18 -15.45 26.99
C TYR A 267 -33.56 -14.71 25.71
N ASP A 268 -34.68 -13.97 25.76
CA ASP A 268 -35.23 -13.24 24.62
C ASP A 268 -34.72 -11.79 24.55
N SER A 269 -34.01 -11.36 25.57
CA SER A 269 -33.42 -10.01 25.63
C SER A 269 -32.01 -10.04 26.18
N PHE A 270 -31.25 -9.02 25.82
CA PHE A 270 -29.88 -8.86 26.28
C PHE A 270 -29.61 -7.42 26.73
N LYS A 271 -28.67 -7.28 27.66
CA LYS A 271 -28.16 -6.01 28.16
C LYS A 271 -26.76 -5.68 27.68
N THR A 272 -26.02 -6.72 27.35
CA THR A 272 -24.63 -6.61 26.98
C THR A 272 -24.40 -7.30 25.65
N PHE A 273 -23.64 -6.66 24.76
CA PHE A 273 -23.28 -7.27 23.47
C PHE A 273 -21.87 -6.88 23.01
N ALA A 274 -21.35 -7.64 22.08
CA ALA A 274 -20.18 -7.31 21.26
C ALA A 274 -20.35 -7.88 19.85
N ILE A 275 -19.67 -7.27 18.89
CA ILE A 275 -19.62 -7.71 17.49
C ILE A 275 -18.20 -8.17 17.17
N LYS A 276 -18.11 -9.27 16.44
CA LYS A 276 -16.89 -9.77 15.84
C LYS A 276 -17.03 -9.80 14.33
N ILE A 277 -16.11 -9.20 13.62
CA ILE A 277 -16.01 -9.22 12.17
C ILE A 277 -14.81 -10.09 11.80
N VAL A 278 -15.06 -11.07 10.95
CA VAL A 278 -14.08 -12.01 10.45
C VAL A 278 -13.91 -11.79 8.97
N MET A 279 -12.69 -11.54 8.55
CA MET A 279 -12.33 -11.32 7.14
C MET A 279 -11.49 -12.50 6.67
N THR A 280 -11.91 -13.13 5.57
CA THR A 280 -11.16 -14.24 4.98
C THR A 280 -10.99 -14.05 3.48
N SER A 281 -9.93 -14.63 2.92
CA SER A 281 -9.69 -14.61 1.49
C SER A 281 -8.89 -15.82 1.04
N ALA A 282 -9.20 -16.30 -0.15
CA ALA A 282 -8.41 -17.32 -0.84
C ALA A 282 -7.09 -16.78 -1.41
N SER A 283 -6.91 -15.45 -1.46
CA SER A 283 -5.70 -14.79 -1.95
C SER A 283 -5.32 -13.63 -1.04
N THR A 284 -4.05 -13.56 -0.65
CA THR A 284 -3.53 -12.48 0.19
C THR A 284 -3.52 -11.12 -0.50
N THR A 285 -3.55 -11.10 -1.83
CA THR A 285 -3.66 -9.85 -2.62
C THR A 285 -5.09 -9.32 -2.70
N LYS A 286 -6.10 -10.13 -2.37
CA LYS A 286 -7.53 -9.78 -2.42
C LYS A 286 -8.10 -9.74 -1.02
N VAL A 287 -7.91 -8.62 -0.34
CA VAL A 287 -8.34 -8.44 1.05
C VAL A 287 -9.62 -7.60 1.11
N PRO A 288 -10.62 -8.02 1.92
CA PRO A 288 -11.76 -7.15 2.18
C PRO A 288 -11.31 -5.91 2.96
N LEU A 289 -11.92 -4.77 2.66
CA LEU A 289 -11.67 -3.50 3.33
C LEU A 289 -12.97 -3.05 4.01
N ILE A 290 -12.89 -2.59 5.26
CA ILE A 290 -14.04 -2.08 6.01
C ILE A 290 -13.74 -0.64 6.38
N LYS A 291 -14.61 0.28 5.95
CA LYS A 291 -14.50 1.72 6.17
C LYS A 291 -15.31 2.18 7.39
N ASP A 292 -16.49 1.60 7.59
CA ASP A 292 -17.40 2.00 8.64
C ASP A 292 -18.13 0.81 9.26
N LEU A 293 -18.46 0.91 10.54
CA LEU A 293 -19.24 -0.05 11.32
C LEU A 293 -20.29 0.70 12.14
N ARG A 294 -21.56 0.37 11.91
CA ARG A 294 -22.68 0.84 12.70
C ARG A 294 -23.46 -0.34 13.27
N VAL A 295 -23.72 -0.31 14.57
CA VAL A 295 -24.46 -1.35 15.27
C VAL A 295 -25.68 -0.73 15.93
N ILE A 296 -26.86 -1.33 15.71
CA ILE A 296 -28.13 -0.86 16.22
C ILE A 296 -28.75 -1.97 17.07
N ALA A 297 -28.90 -1.72 18.36
CA ALA A 297 -29.63 -2.61 19.26
C ALA A 297 -31.08 -2.11 19.34
N LEU A 298 -32.01 -3.01 19.10
CA LEU A 298 -33.46 -2.74 19.04
C LEU A 298 -34.17 -3.39 20.23
N ALA A 299 -35.13 -2.68 20.82
CA ALA A 299 -35.93 -3.14 21.96
C ALA A 299 -37.28 -3.68 21.51
#